data_a691eba1ed22e01405b5428413c1731e
#
_entry.id   a691eba1ed22e01405b5428413c1731e
#
_cell.length_a   1.000
_cell.length_b   1.000
_cell.length_c   1.000
_cell.angle_alpha   90.00
_cell.angle_beta   90.00
_cell.angle_gamma   90.00
#
_symmetry.space_group_name_H-M   'P 1'
#
loop_
_entity.id
_entity.type
_entity.pdbx_description
1 polymer ?
#
loop_
_entity_poly.entity_id
_entity_poly.type
_entity_poly.pdbx_seq_one_letter_code
_entity_poly.pdbx_strand_id
1 'polypeptide(L)'
;MPLTIIRQDITTMHVDVIVNAANTQLRNGGGVCGAIFNAAGAENLQIACDVYAPIKVGGAVLTSGFKLPARYIIHAVGPVYKDGKSNEEELLSNAYWNSLELAVKHECTSIAFPLISSGIYG
;
A
#
# COMPACT_ATOMS: atom_id res chain seq x y z
N MET A 1 -11.19 -11.99 -10.43
CA MET A 1 -10.81 -10.59 -10.72
C MET A 1 -9.73 -10.60 -11.78
N PRO A 2 -9.98 -10.01 -12.95
CA PRO A 2 -8.95 -9.97 -13.98
C PRO A 2 -7.79 -9.06 -13.58
N LEU A 3 -6.59 -9.44 -13.98
CA LEU A 3 -5.40 -8.64 -13.76
C LEU A 3 -5.13 -7.80 -15.01
N THR A 4 -5.01 -6.50 -14.83
CA THR A 4 -4.66 -5.57 -15.89
C THR A 4 -3.42 -4.79 -15.47
N ILE A 5 -2.41 -4.76 -16.33
CA ILE A 5 -1.20 -3.97 -16.09
C ILE A 5 -1.30 -2.70 -16.90
N ILE A 6 -1.31 -1.55 -16.24
CA ILE A 6 -1.43 -0.25 -16.90
C ILE A 6 -0.37 0.71 -16.37
N ARG A 7 -0.06 1.72 -17.18
CA ARG A 7 0.76 2.85 -16.75
C ARG A 7 -0.17 4.00 -16.42
N GLN A 8 -0.40 4.21 -15.14
CA GLN A 8 -1.27 5.26 -14.68
C GLN A 8 -0.85 5.69 -13.28
N ASP A 9 -1.04 6.96 -12.97
CA ASP A 9 -0.82 7.47 -11.62
C ASP A 9 -1.85 6.83 -10.69
N ILE A 10 -1.40 6.04 -9.74
CA ILE A 10 -2.27 5.32 -8.82
C ILE A 10 -3.19 6.25 -8.01
N THR A 11 -2.75 7.49 -7.77
CA THR A 11 -3.53 8.48 -7.02
C THR A 11 -4.73 9.01 -7.77
N THR A 12 -4.81 8.79 -9.08
CA THR A 12 -5.92 9.24 -9.91
C THR A 12 -6.92 8.14 -10.25
N MET A 13 -6.67 6.92 -9.81
CA MET A 13 -7.49 5.78 -10.18
C MET A 13 -8.81 5.72 -9.40
N HIS A 14 -9.90 5.53 -10.14
CA HIS A 14 -11.24 5.36 -9.57
C HIS A 14 -11.49 3.88 -9.31
N VAL A 15 -10.91 3.39 -8.22
CA VAL A 15 -11.06 2.01 -7.75
C VAL A 15 -11.52 2.03 -6.30
N ASP A 16 -11.97 0.91 -5.78
CA ASP A 16 -12.39 0.85 -4.38
C ASP A 16 -11.22 1.06 -3.44
N VAL A 17 -10.07 0.47 -3.75
CA VAL A 17 -8.89 0.59 -2.90
C VAL A 17 -7.62 0.66 -3.73
N ILE A 18 -6.72 1.53 -3.32
CA ILE A 18 -5.33 1.52 -3.82
C ILE A 18 -4.42 1.00 -2.72
N VAL A 19 -3.33 0.36 -3.13
CA VAL A 19 -2.33 -0.15 -2.19
C VAL A 19 -1.13 0.79 -2.20
N ASN A 20 -0.70 1.18 -1.01
CA ASN A 20 0.48 2.00 -0.79
C ASN A 20 1.65 1.09 -0.43
N ALA A 21 2.78 1.25 -1.10
CA ALA A 21 4.04 0.61 -0.72
C ALA A 21 4.61 1.35 0.49
N ALA A 22 4.20 0.91 1.67
CA ALA A 22 4.46 1.61 2.92
C ALA A 22 5.76 1.17 3.59
N ASN A 23 6.24 1.99 4.52
CA ASN A 23 7.31 1.61 5.44
C ASN A 23 6.70 1.14 6.76
N THR A 24 7.53 0.50 7.61
CA THR A 24 7.05 -0.07 8.87
C THR A 24 6.49 0.97 9.84
N GLN A 25 6.94 2.21 9.74
CA GLN A 25 6.47 3.31 10.58
C GLN A 25 5.21 3.96 10.04
N LEU A 26 4.75 3.57 8.86
CA LEU A 26 3.60 4.15 8.16
C LEU A 26 3.71 5.66 8.03
N ARG A 27 4.91 6.13 7.71
CA ARG A 27 5.20 7.54 7.55
C ARG A 27 5.23 7.95 6.09
N ASN A 28 4.87 9.21 5.86
CA ASN A 28 5.05 9.83 4.55
C ASN A 28 6.51 9.71 4.14
N GLY A 29 6.75 9.05 3.00
CA GLY A 29 8.08 8.86 2.44
C GLY A 29 8.16 9.42 1.03
N GLY A 30 9.16 8.99 0.28
CA GLY A 30 9.31 9.39 -1.12
C GLY A 30 8.52 8.51 -2.07
N GLY A 31 8.64 8.80 -3.36
CA GLY A 31 8.05 7.99 -4.42
C GLY A 31 6.53 7.88 -4.34
N VAL A 32 6.02 6.68 -4.59
CA VAL A 32 4.57 6.41 -4.57
C VAL A 32 3.95 6.75 -3.22
N CYS A 33 4.63 6.41 -2.13
CA CYS A 33 4.15 6.70 -0.77
C CYS A 33 3.94 8.21 -0.57
N GLY A 34 4.92 9.02 -0.97
CA GLY A 34 4.79 10.49 -0.88
C GLY A 34 3.66 11.02 -1.73
N ALA A 35 3.52 10.50 -2.95
CA ALA A 35 2.45 10.92 -3.86
C ALA A 35 1.07 10.59 -3.28
N ILE A 36 0.90 9.43 -2.68
CA ILE A 36 -0.36 9.02 -2.06
C ILE A 36 -0.69 9.92 -0.87
N PHE A 37 0.29 10.17 0.02
CA PHE A 37 0.07 11.05 1.17
C PHE A 37 -0.34 12.45 0.72
N ASN A 38 0.37 13.01 -0.26
CA ASN A 38 0.07 14.35 -0.75
C ASN A 38 -1.32 14.44 -1.38
N ALA A 39 -1.69 13.45 -2.19
CA ALA A 39 -2.97 13.44 -2.88
C ALA A 39 -4.14 13.21 -1.91
N ALA A 40 -3.95 12.35 -0.90
CA ALA A 40 -4.99 12.06 0.10
C ALA A 40 -5.19 13.20 1.11
N GLY A 41 -4.16 13.98 1.34
CA GLY A 41 -4.09 14.97 2.43
C GLY A 41 -3.15 14.44 3.51
N ALA A 42 -1.89 14.86 3.43
CA ALA A 42 -0.79 14.25 4.21
C ALA A 42 -1.05 14.24 5.71
N GLU A 43 -1.57 15.34 6.26
CA GLU A 43 -1.80 15.46 7.70
C GLU A 43 -2.86 14.46 8.19
N ASN A 44 -4.00 14.43 7.55
CA ASN A 44 -5.09 13.53 7.94
C ASN A 44 -4.72 12.07 7.75
N LEU A 45 -4.05 11.76 6.65
CA LEU A 45 -3.61 10.39 6.41
C LEU A 45 -2.57 9.95 7.44
N GLN A 46 -1.64 10.83 7.81
CA GLN A 46 -0.64 10.50 8.82
C GLN A 46 -1.29 10.20 10.18
N ILE A 47 -2.28 10.99 10.58
CA ILE A 47 -3.02 10.74 11.81
C ILE A 47 -3.67 9.35 11.80
N ALA A 48 -4.31 8.99 10.67
CA ALA A 48 -4.93 7.69 10.53
C ALA A 48 -3.91 6.55 10.59
N CYS A 49 -2.76 6.72 9.94
CA CYS A 49 -1.68 5.74 9.96
C CYS A 49 -1.06 5.57 11.34
N ASP A 50 -0.95 6.63 12.11
CA ASP A 50 -0.33 6.59 13.44
C ASP A 50 -1.11 5.71 14.42
N VAL A 51 -2.38 5.48 14.17
CA VAL A 51 -3.21 4.55 14.97
C VAL A 51 -2.66 3.13 14.89
N TYR A 52 -2.09 2.74 13.75
CA TYR A 52 -1.63 1.37 13.51
C TYR A 52 -0.12 1.20 13.63
N ALA A 53 0.64 2.27 13.47
CA ALA A 53 2.10 2.20 13.41
C ALA A 53 2.70 1.81 14.77
N PRO A 54 3.81 1.06 14.77
CA PRO A 54 4.45 0.44 13.61
C PRO A 54 3.80 -0.88 13.24
N ILE A 55 4.01 -1.33 11.99
CA ILE A 55 3.58 -2.65 11.57
C ILE A 55 4.78 -3.44 11.02
N LYS A 56 4.62 -4.75 10.97
CA LYS A 56 5.70 -5.64 10.54
C LYS A 56 5.83 -5.68 9.03
N VAL A 57 7.03 -5.96 8.56
CA VAL A 57 7.25 -6.32 7.16
C VAL A 57 6.37 -7.53 6.81
N GLY A 58 5.68 -7.47 5.68
CA GLY A 58 4.70 -8.47 5.27
C GLY A 58 3.29 -8.15 5.74
N GLY A 59 3.13 -7.19 6.65
CA GLY A 59 1.82 -6.77 7.15
C GLY A 59 1.15 -5.73 6.28
N ALA A 60 -0.13 -5.49 6.56
CA ALA A 60 -0.92 -4.49 5.88
C ALA A 60 -2.03 -3.97 6.79
N VAL A 61 -2.36 -2.69 6.65
CA VAL A 61 -3.48 -2.06 7.35
C VAL A 61 -4.27 -1.19 6.37
N LEU A 62 -5.53 -0.92 6.70
CA LEU A 62 -6.43 -0.15 5.85
C LEU A 62 -6.81 1.17 6.51
N THR A 63 -6.77 2.25 5.73
CA THR A 63 -7.29 3.56 6.13
C THR A 63 -8.28 4.07 5.09
N SER A 64 -8.97 5.17 5.42
CA SER A 64 -9.76 5.90 4.43
C SER A 64 -8.86 6.44 3.31
N GLY A 65 -9.43 6.63 2.12
CA GLY A 65 -8.75 7.31 1.01
C GLY A 65 -8.74 8.83 1.12
N PHE A 66 -9.51 9.39 2.04
CA PHE A 66 -9.64 10.85 2.23
C PHE A 66 -9.95 11.57 0.92
N LYS A 67 -9.04 12.40 0.39
CA LYS A 67 -9.27 13.18 -0.82
C LYS A 67 -9.04 12.41 -2.12
N LEU A 68 -8.60 11.15 -2.03
CA LEU A 68 -8.40 10.31 -3.21
C LEU A 68 -9.72 9.89 -3.82
N PRO A 69 -9.76 9.60 -5.15
CA PRO A 69 -10.93 8.95 -5.75
C PRO A 69 -11.19 7.57 -5.17
N ALA A 70 -10.15 6.86 -4.74
CA ALA A 70 -10.31 5.56 -4.10
C ALA A 70 -10.94 5.72 -2.71
N ARG A 71 -11.83 4.78 -2.35
CA ARG A 71 -12.49 4.81 -1.03
C ARG A 71 -11.53 4.52 0.10
N TYR A 72 -10.58 3.62 -0.12
CA TYR A 72 -9.64 3.15 0.90
C TYR A 72 -8.22 3.13 0.39
N ILE A 73 -7.28 3.17 1.33
CA ILE A 73 -5.88 2.89 1.08
C ILE A 73 -5.48 1.71 1.94
N ILE A 74 -4.86 0.69 1.33
CA ILE A 74 -4.20 -0.39 2.05
C ILE A 74 -2.71 -0.09 2.09
N HIS A 75 -2.15 0.04 3.28
CA HIS A 75 -0.72 0.28 3.48
C HIS A 75 -0.04 -1.06 3.70
N ALA A 76 0.67 -1.53 2.71
CA ALA A 76 1.34 -2.82 2.73
C ALA A 76 2.85 -2.61 2.80
N VAL A 77 3.51 -3.34 3.71
CA VAL A 77 4.94 -3.21 3.94
C VAL A 77 5.66 -4.40 3.32
N GLY A 78 6.32 -4.16 2.19
CA GLY A 78 7.17 -5.14 1.54
C GLY A 78 8.58 -5.13 2.11
N PRO A 79 9.34 -6.21 1.88
CA PRO A 79 10.72 -6.28 2.35
C PRO A 79 11.67 -5.43 1.51
N VAL A 80 12.77 -5.04 2.12
CA VAL A 80 13.93 -4.52 1.39
C VAL A 80 14.74 -5.72 0.93
N TYR A 81 14.95 -5.85 -0.40
CA TYR A 81 15.72 -6.96 -0.94
C TYR A 81 17.20 -6.72 -0.71
N LYS A 82 17.83 -7.65 0.01
CA LYS A 82 19.27 -7.59 0.32
C LYS A 82 20.04 -8.66 -0.44
N ASP A 83 19.64 -9.92 -0.28
CA ASP A 83 20.37 -11.06 -0.84
C ASP A 83 19.47 -12.18 -1.35
N GLY A 84 18.16 -12.02 -1.23
CA GLY A 84 17.20 -13.07 -1.57
C GLY A 84 17.17 -14.23 -0.60
N LYS A 85 17.87 -14.13 0.54
CA LYS A 85 18.00 -15.24 1.51
C LYS A 85 17.34 -14.95 2.85
N SER A 86 16.77 -13.77 3.03
CA SER A 86 16.19 -13.33 4.30
C SER A 86 14.66 -13.38 4.28
N ASN A 87 14.08 -14.37 3.60
CA ASN A 87 12.63 -14.57 3.46
C ASN A 87 11.93 -13.44 2.70
N GLU A 88 12.66 -12.71 1.86
CA GLU A 88 12.08 -11.57 1.13
C GLU A 88 10.89 -11.98 0.27
N GLU A 89 10.99 -13.11 -0.45
CA GLU A 89 9.88 -13.57 -1.29
C GLU A 89 8.64 -13.89 -0.47
N GLU A 90 8.83 -14.57 0.66
CA GLU A 90 7.73 -14.91 1.56
C GLU A 90 7.08 -13.65 2.13
N LEU A 91 7.89 -12.70 2.58
CA LEU A 91 7.40 -11.45 3.14
C LEU A 91 6.67 -10.62 2.09
N LEU A 92 7.17 -10.60 0.86
CA LEU A 92 6.49 -9.91 -0.24
C LEU A 92 5.15 -10.56 -0.55
N SER A 93 5.11 -11.89 -0.61
CA SER A 93 3.86 -12.64 -0.80
C SER A 93 2.87 -12.32 0.31
N ASN A 94 3.33 -12.26 1.55
CA ASN A 94 2.48 -11.94 2.69
C ASN A 94 1.88 -10.53 2.57
N ALA A 95 2.66 -9.56 2.11
CA ALA A 95 2.16 -8.19 1.92
C ALA A 95 1.04 -8.15 0.89
N TYR A 96 1.20 -8.84 -0.25
CA TYR A 96 0.15 -8.94 -1.25
C TYR A 96 -1.08 -9.69 -0.73
N TRP A 97 -0.85 -10.83 -0.09
CA TRP A 97 -1.94 -11.67 0.43
C TRP A 97 -2.76 -10.91 1.49
N ASN A 98 -2.09 -10.29 2.45
CA ASN A 98 -2.77 -9.54 3.50
C ASN A 98 -3.55 -8.35 2.93
N SER A 99 -3.02 -7.72 1.88
CA SER A 99 -3.74 -6.65 1.18
C SER A 99 -5.02 -7.16 0.54
N LEU A 100 -4.96 -8.30 -0.14
CA LEU A 100 -6.14 -8.90 -0.76
C LEU A 100 -7.17 -9.31 0.28
N GLU A 101 -6.75 -9.86 1.41
CA GLU A 101 -7.67 -10.22 2.49
C GLU A 101 -8.41 -8.99 3.05
N LEU A 102 -7.71 -7.88 3.24
CA LEU A 102 -8.33 -6.64 3.69
C LEU A 102 -9.34 -6.12 2.67
N ALA A 103 -9.00 -6.18 1.38
CA ALA A 103 -9.90 -5.75 0.32
C ALA A 103 -11.19 -6.57 0.32
N VAL A 104 -11.08 -7.89 0.44
CA VAL A 104 -12.24 -8.79 0.49
C VAL A 104 -13.06 -8.51 1.74
N LYS A 105 -12.42 -8.36 2.89
CA LYS A 105 -13.09 -8.08 4.16
C LYS A 105 -13.92 -6.79 4.10
N HIS A 106 -13.45 -5.79 3.37
CA HIS A 106 -14.12 -4.51 3.22
C HIS A 106 -14.97 -4.42 1.95
N GLU A 107 -15.25 -5.57 1.33
CA GLU A 107 -16.15 -5.69 0.17
C GLU A 107 -15.70 -4.87 -1.03
N CYS A 108 -14.39 -4.71 -1.21
CA CYS A 108 -13.83 -4.04 -2.38
C CYS A 108 -13.89 -4.96 -3.59
N THR A 109 -14.34 -4.41 -4.73
CA THR A 109 -14.42 -5.15 -5.99
C THR A 109 -13.33 -4.75 -6.97
N SER A 110 -12.61 -3.67 -6.69
CA SER A 110 -11.49 -3.21 -7.51
C SER A 110 -10.35 -2.76 -6.63
N ILE A 111 -9.15 -3.12 -7.03
CA ILE A 111 -7.92 -2.84 -6.29
C ILE A 111 -6.80 -2.51 -7.26
N ALA A 112 -6.01 -1.48 -6.94
CA ALA A 112 -4.83 -1.13 -7.72
C ALA A 112 -3.59 -1.29 -6.85
N PHE A 113 -2.60 -2.00 -7.37
CA PHE A 113 -1.32 -2.24 -6.71
C PHE A 113 -0.20 -1.46 -7.39
N PRO A 114 0.72 -0.85 -6.62
CA PRO A 114 2.00 -0.45 -7.17
C PRO A 114 2.92 -1.67 -7.21
N LEU A 115 4.12 -1.50 -7.75
CA LEU A 115 5.14 -2.55 -7.65
C LEU A 115 5.78 -2.44 -6.26
N ILE A 116 5.37 -3.32 -5.35
CA ILE A 116 5.89 -3.35 -3.98
C ILE A 116 7.32 -3.89 -4.01
N SER A 117 8.20 -3.29 -3.21
CA SER A 117 9.63 -3.66 -3.11
C SER A 117 10.40 -3.45 -4.41
N SER A 118 9.96 -2.51 -5.25
CA SER A 118 10.73 -2.02 -6.40
C SER A 118 11.24 -0.62 -6.10
N GLY A 119 12.04 -0.04 -6.97
CA GLY A 119 12.62 1.28 -6.73
C GLY A 119 13.52 1.29 -5.51
N ILE A 120 13.20 2.06 -4.47
CA ILE A 120 14.01 2.17 -3.24
C ILE A 120 14.14 0.81 -2.55
N TYR A 121 13.10 0.00 -2.59
CA TYR A 121 13.06 -1.29 -1.92
C TYR A 121 13.44 -2.46 -2.82
N GLY A 122 13.53 -2.22 -4.08
CA GLY A 122 13.83 -3.23 -5.07
C GLY A 122 15.19 -3.16 -5.62
#